data_fa77a29ae7914673505b3ddbd92ffa7c
#
_entry.id   fa77a29ae7914673505b3ddbd92ffa7c
#
_cell.length_a   1.000
_cell.length_b   1.000
_cell.length_c   1.000
_cell.angle_alpha   90.00
_cell.angle_beta   90.00
_cell.angle_gamma   90.00
#
_symmetry.space_group_name_H-M   'P 1'
#
loop_
_entity.id
_entity.type
_entity.pdbx_description
1 polymer ?
#
loop_
_entity_poly.entity_id
_entity_poly.type
_entity_poly.pdbx_seq_one_letter_code
_entity_poly.pdbx_strand_id
1 'polypeptide(L)'
;MADSKRNKNRCSFCGRSEDEVGFLITGMNGYICDSCAVQAYEITQEALDAQKGGGAMKLNLKELPKPVEIKNFLDQYVIGQDDAKRFLSVSVYNHYKRLLQKAGDDDVEIEKSNIIMVGSTGTGKTLLARTIAKLLHVPFTIVDATVLTEAGYVGEDIESILTRLLQVADYNVAQAEQGIVFIDEIDKIARKSDNPSITRDVSGEGVQQGLLKLLEGSVVNVPPQGGRKHPDQKMIPVNTKNILFICGGAFDGIEKKIAQRLNTNVVGYGAVRNTASIDKNNMMQYIAPQDLKSFGLIPEIIGRLPVLTYLDPLDRTALRAILTEPKNSIIKQYVKLFEMDGVKLTFEDAVFEYIVDKAIGYKLGARGLRSIVETIMMDAMFEIPSEHKDGFTVTLDYARAQLEKANMARLQNA
;
A
#
# COMPACT_ATOMS: atom_id res chain seq x y z
N MET A 1 -33.37 73.92 -5.56
CA MET A 1 -33.23 72.69 -6.30
C MET A 1 -32.43 71.77 -5.42
N ALA A 2 -33.09 70.79 -4.81
CA ALA A 2 -32.48 69.87 -3.89
C ALA A 2 -31.91 68.67 -4.68
N ASP A 3 -30.58 68.46 -4.60
CA ASP A 3 -29.89 67.38 -5.16
C ASP A 3 -30.26 66.10 -4.40
N SER A 4 -31.02 65.18 -5.02
CA SER A 4 -31.36 63.91 -4.44
C SER A 4 -30.09 63.03 -4.51
N LYS A 5 -29.39 62.91 -3.39
CA LYS A 5 -28.38 61.90 -3.19
C LYS A 5 -29.02 60.48 -3.41
N ARG A 6 -28.85 59.90 -4.59
CA ARG A 6 -29.12 58.46 -4.82
C ARG A 6 -28.31 57.69 -3.81
N ASN A 7 -29.00 57.07 -2.86
CA ASN A 7 -28.41 56.13 -1.93
C ASN A 7 -27.94 54.92 -2.77
N LYS A 8 -26.66 54.89 -3.18
CA LYS A 8 -26.10 53.78 -3.97
C LYS A 8 -26.01 52.55 -3.05
N ASN A 9 -26.55 51.45 -3.51
CA ASN A 9 -26.44 50.18 -2.81
C ASN A 9 -24.95 49.83 -2.64
N ARG A 10 -24.58 49.31 -1.46
CA ARG A 10 -23.22 48.95 -1.11
C ARG A 10 -23.15 47.53 -0.61
N CYS A 11 -22.09 46.83 -0.96
CA CYS A 11 -21.82 45.51 -0.40
C CYS A 11 -21.69 45.59 1.12
N SER A 12 -22.49 44.82 1.86
CA SER A 12 -22.48 44.77 3.33
C SER A 12 -21.22 44.11 3.91
N PHE A 13 -20.43 43.44 3.10
CA PHE A 13 -19.18 42.77 3.50
C PHE A 13 -17.94 43.66 3.30
N CYS A 14 -17.75 44.23 2.11
CA CYS A 14 -16.56 45.01 1.82
C CYS A 14 -16.80 46.54 1.66
N GLY A 15 -18.08 47.01 1.70
CA GLY A 15 -18.44 48.42 1.60
C GLY A 15 -18.38 49.04 0.21
N ARG A 16 -17.93 48.32 -0.84
CA ARG A 16 -17.86 48.84 -2.23
C ARG A 16 -19.25 49.13 -2.75
N SER A 17 -19.35 50.19 -3.55
CA SER A 17 -20.61 50.59 -4.21
C SER A 17 -20.87 49.72 -5.43
N GLU A 18 -22.11 49.72 -5.93
CA GLU A 18 -22.56 49.00 -7.10
C GLU A 18 -21.74 49.32 -8.38
N ASP A 19 -21.21 50.56 -8.48
CA ASP A 19 -20.36 50.98 -9.59
C ASP A 19 -18.91 50.43 -9.52
N GLU A 20 -18.49 49.94 -8.34
CA GLU A 20 -17.12 49.40 -8.10
C GLU A 20 -17.03 47.90 -8.14
N VAL A 21 -18.13 47.19 -8.39
CA VAL A 21 -18.24 45.74 -8.42
C VAL A 21 -18.95 45.26 -9.69
N GLY A 22 -18.80 44.01 -10.08
CA GLY A 22 -19.43 43.48 -11.28
C GLY A 22 -20.96 43.42 -11.15
N PHE A 23 -21.46 42.94 -9.99
CA PHE A 23 -22.87 42.97 -9.64
C PHE A 23 -23.06 42.81 -8.09
N LEU A 24 -24.22 43.20 -7.62
CA LEU A 24 -24.66 43.03 -6.23
C LEU A 24 -25.80 42.02 -6.17
N ILE A 25 -25.64 41.00 -5.33
CA ILE A 25 -26.70 40.06 -4.97
C ILE A 25 -27.47 40.66 -3.81
N THR A 26 -28.79 40.82 -3.96
CA THR A 26 -29.67 41.41 -2.94
C THR A 26 -30.16 40.31 -1.99
N GLY A 27 -29.90 40.52 -0.68
CA GLY A 27 -30.48 39.73 0.41
C GLY A 27 -31.63 40.48 1.10
N MET A 28 -32.27 39.84 2.08
CA MET A 28 -33.40 40.48 2.82
C MET A 28 -33.00 41.75 3.56
N ASN A 29 -31.79 41.84 4.11
CA ASN A 29 -31.31 42.98 4.91
C ASN A 29 -29.96 43.54 4.48
N GLY A 30 -29.47 43.20 3.24
CA GLY A 30 -28.17 43.67 2.78
C GLY A 30 -27.84 43.21 1.38
N TYR A 31 -26.64 43.59 0.95
CA TYR A 31 -26.10 43.25 -0.38
C TYR A 31 -24.77 42.57 -0.24
N ILE A 32 -24.46 41.62 -1.12
CA ILE A 32 -23.12 41.00 -1.26
C ILE A 32 -22.64 41.14 -2.70
N CYS A 33 -21.41 41.59 -2.91
CA CYS A 33 -20.85 41.69 -4.26
C CYS A 33 -20.33 40.33 -4.72
N ASP A 34 -20.14 40.21 -6.05
CA ASP A 34 -19.56 39.04 -6.72
C ASP A 34 -18.28 38.54 -6.06
N SER A 35 -17.30 39.41 -5.82
CA SER A 35 -16.03 39.06 -5.17
C SER A 35 -16.20 38.52 -3.75
N CYS A 36 -17.08 39.19 -2.93
CA CYS A 36 -17.34 38.71 -1.57
C CYS A 36 -18.17 37.42 -1.55
N ALA A 37 -19.03 37.21 -2.54
CA ALA A 37 -19.81 35.99 -2.66
C ALA A 37 -18.88 34.77 -2.97
N VAL A 38 -17.88 34.94 -3.85
CA VAL A 38 -16.86 33.92 -4.13
C VAL A 38 -16.03 33.64 -2.88
N GLN A 39 -15.54 34.70 -2.19
CA GLN A 39 -14.79 34.52 -0.95
C GLN A 39 -15.61 33.84 0.16
N ALA A 40 -16.87 34.19 0.32
CA ALA A 40 -17.77 33.56 1.29
C ALA A 40 -18.01 32.07 0.93
N TYR A 41 -18.12 31.76 -0.35
CA TYR A 41 -18.25 30.40 -0.84
C TYR A 41 -16.97 29.57 -0.54
N GLU A 42 -15.79 30.11 -0.84
CA GLU A 42 -14.50 29.46 -0.54
C GLU A 42 -14.34 29.20 0.96
N ILE A 43 -14.55 30.19 1.81
CA ILE A 43 -14.52 30.08 3.29
C ILE A 43 -15.55 29.03 3.77
N THR A 44 -16.74 29.02 3.16
CA THR A 44 -17.80 28.08 3.53
C THR A 44 -17.41 26.65 3.09
N GLN A 45 -16.79 26.48 1.91
CA GLN A 45 -16.27 25.21 1.46
C GLN A 45 -15.13 24.72 2.36
N GLU A 46 -14.16 25.58 2.70
CA GLU A 46 -13.10 25.26 3.66
C GLU A 46 -13.64 24.88 5.04
N ALA A 47 -14.64 25.60 5.53
CA ALA A 47 -15.30 25.28 6.81
C ALA A 47 -16.11 24.00 6.75
N LEU A 48 -16.81 23.72 5.64
CA LEU A 48 -17.52 22.46 5.41
C LEU A 48 -16.55 21.30 5.22
N ASP A 49 -15.42 21.51 4.55
CA ASP A 49 -14.38 20.52 4.39
C ASP A 49 -13.62 20.28 5.70
N ALA A 50 -13.39 21.31 6.51
CA ALA A 50 -12.90 21.18 7.88
C ALA A 50 -13.92 20.47 8.81
N GLN A 51 -15.20 20.71 8.64
CA GLN A 51 -16.25 19.94 9.33
C GLN A 51 -16.40 18.53 8.79
N LYS A 52 -16.15 18.30 7.50
CA LYS A 52 -16.04 16.96 6.90
C LYS A 52 -14.73 16.28 7.29
N GLY A 53 -13.64 17.03 7.46
CA GLY A 53 -12.36 16.53 7.96
C GLY A 53 -12.38 16.11 9.43
N GLY A 54 -13.39 16.51 10.21
CA GLY A 54 -13.63 16.05 11.58
C GLY A 54 -14.54 14.82 11.68
N GLY A 55 -15.17 14.39 10.59
CA GLY A 55 -16.00 13.20 10.54
C GLY A 55 -15.22 12.00 10.02
N ALA A 56 -15.28 10.87 10.73
CA ALA A 56 -14.91 9.58 10.14
C ALA A 56 -15.54 9.52 8.73
N MET A 57 -14.75 9.06 7.74
CA MET A 57 -15.28 8.79 6.41
C MET A 57 -16.59 8.02 6.58
N LYS A 58 -17.73 8.60 6.18
CA LYS A 58 -19.02 7.92 6.28
C LYS A 58 -19.05 6.81 5.27
N LEU A 59 -18.35 5.71 5.61
CA LEU A 59 -18.46 4.46 4.88
C LEU A 59 -19.94 4.07 4.84
N ASN A 60 -20.51 4.03 3.65
CA ASN A 60 -21.87 3.56 3.45
C ASN A 60 -21.81 2.15 2.85
N LEU A 61 -22.58 1.22 3.40
CA LEU A 61 -22.61 -0.14 2.90
C LEU A 61 -22.98 -0.23 1.40
N LYS A 62 -23.76 0.75 0.90
CA LYS A 62 -24.14 0.82 -0.52
C LYS A 62 -22.99 1.27 -1.43
N GLU A 63 -22.04 2.02 -0.89
CA GLU A 63 -20.89 2.55 -1.62
C GLU A 63 -19.64 1.66 -1.47
N LEU A 64 -19.66 0.71 -0.53
CA LEU A 64 -18.55 -0.23 -0.35
C LEU A 64 -18.47 -1.17 -1.54
N PRO A 65 -17.35 -1.15 -2.31
CA PRO A 65 -17.18 -2.01 -3.48
C PRO A 65 -17.25 -3.49 -3.08
N LYS A 66 -17.95 -4.28 -3.89
CA LYS A 66 -18.13 -5.71 -3.65
C LYS A 66 -16.81 -6.47 -3.95
N PRO A 67 -16.62 -7.68 -3.39
CA PRO A 67 -15.37 -8.45 -3.59
C PRO A 67 -14.99 -8.62 -5.07
N VAL A 68 -15.94 -8.82 -5.96
CA VAL A 68 -15.70 -8.92 -7.41
C VAL A 68 -15.17 -7.59 -7.98
N GLU A 69 -15.74 -6.47 -7.55
CA GLU A 69 -15.31 -5.12 -7.99
C GLU A 69 -13.91 -4.80 -7.47
N ILE A 70 -13.61 -5.18 -6.21
CA ILE A 70 -12.26 -5.04 -5.63
C ILE A 70 -11.26 -5.86 -6.45
N LYS A 71 -11.58 -7.14 -6.75
CA LYS A 71 -10.72 -7.99 -7.57
C LYS A 71 -10.50 -7.40 -8.96
N ASN A 72 -11.56 -6.99 -9.64
CA ASN A 72 -11.46 -6.37 -10.97
C ASN A 72 -10.61 -5.09 -10.97
N PHE A 73 -10.65 -4.33 -9.89
CA PHE A 73 -9.78 -3.17 -9.74
C PHE A 73 -8.31 -3.60 -9.54
N LEU A 74 -8.05 -4.62 -8.72
CA LEU A 74 -6.70 -5.17 -8.53
C LEU A 74 -6.12 -5.72 -9.83
N ASP A 75 -6.94 -6.37 -10.67
CA ASP A 75 -6.54 -6.93 -11.97
C ASP A 75 -5.99 -5.86 -12.93
N GLN A 76 -6.40 -4.60 -12.77
CA GLN A 76 -5.89 -3.49 -13.58
C GLN A 76 -4.44 -3.08 -13.23
N TYR A 77 -3.95 -3.46 -12.04
CA TYR A 77 -2.63 -3.04 -11.53
C TYR A 77 -1.67 -4.19 -11.28
N VAL A 78 -2.18 -5.37 -10.95
CA VAL A 78 -1.38 -6.54 -10.57
C VAL A 78 -1.67 -7.70 -11.52
N ILE A 79 -0.63 -8.24 -12.13
CA ILE A 79 -0.72 -9.39 -13.03
C ILE A 79 -0.74 -10.70 -12.23
N GLY A 80 -1.59 -11.64 -12.63
CA GLY A 80 -1.73 -12.93 -11.96
C GLY A 80 -2.23 -12.79 -10.51
N GLN A 81 -1.80 -13.70 -9.64
CA GLN A 81 -2.09 -13.70 -8.21
C GLN A 81 -3.61 -13.82 -7.89
N ASP A 82 -4.34 -14.61 -8.68
CA ASP A 82 -5.81 -14.65 -8.63
C ASP A 82 -6.34 -15.10 -7.26
N ASP A 83 -5.72 -16.12 -6.66
CA ASP A 83 -6.11 -16.60 -5.33
C ASP A 83 -5.86 -15.53 -4.26
N ALA A 84 -4.68 -14.93 -4.24
CA ALA A 84 -4.38 -13.86 -3.29
C ALA A 84 -5.35 -12.68 -3.43
N LYS A 85 -5.64 -12.24 -4.65
CA LYS A 85 -6.61 -11.17 -4.93
C LYS A 85 -8.02 -11.52 -4.44
N ARG A 86 -8.44 -12.78 -4.65
CA ARG A 86 -9.75 -13.27 -4.20
C ARG A 86 -9.85 -13.25 -2.67
N PHE A 87 -8.86 -13.82 -1.97
CA PHE A 87 -8.82 -13.82 -0.51
C PHE A 87 -8.78 -12.40 0.05
N LEU A 88 -7.92 -11.54 -0.48
CA LEU A 88 -7.82 -10.14 -0.07
C LEU A 88 -9.13 -9.38 -0.28
N SER A 89 -9.77 -9.53 -1.45
CA SER A 89 -11.01 -8.84 -1.77
C SER A 89 -12.14 -9.19 -0.81
N VAL A 90 -12.28 -10.48 -0.46
CA VAL A 90 -13.29 -10.93 0.51
C VAL A 90 -12.96 -10.42 1.91
N SER A 91 -11.70 -10.55 2.35
CA SER A 91 -11.28 -10.18 3.70
C SER A 91 -11.43 -8.68 3.96
N VAL A 92 -11.02 -7.87 2.99
CA VAL A 92 -11.14 -6.41 3.04
C VAL A 92 -12.62 -5.99 3.05
N TYR A 93 -13.44 -6.56 2.17
CA TYR A 93 -14.87 -6.30 2.17
C TYR A 93 -15.52 -6.64 3.51
N ASN A 94 -15.21 -7.82 4.08
CA ASN A 94 -15.75 -8.24 5.38
C ASN A 94 -15.26 -7.34 6.52
N HIS A 95 -14.00 -6.89 6.49
CA HIS A 95 -13.47 -5.95 7.47
C HIS A 95 -14.28 -4.64 7.48
N TYR A 96 -14.45 -3.98 6.32
CA TYR A 96 -15.19 -2.73 6.26
C TYR A 96 -16.70 -2.92 6.48
N LYS A 97 -17.27 -4.06 6.09
CA LYS A 97 -18.65 -4.43 6.44
C LYS A 97 -18.84 -4.54 7.95
N ARG A 98 -17.85 -5.10 8.68
CA ARG A 98 -17.85 -5.16 10.14
C ARG A 98 -17.90 -3.76 10.77
N LEU A 99 -17.15 -2.80 10.22
CA LEU A 99 -17.16 -1.42 10.71
C LEU A 99 -18.52 -0.73 10.55
N LEU A 100 -19.34 -1.22 9.63
CA LEU A 100 -20.69 -0.69 9.33
C LEU A 100 -21.78 -1.41 10.11
N GLN A 101 -21.45 -2.45 10.89
CA GLN A 101 -22.42 -3.16 11.76
C GLN A 101 -22.90 -2.21 12.85
N LYS A 102 -24.20 -2.03 12.95
CA LYS A 102 -24.83 -1.25 14.02
C LYS A 102 -24.80 -2.05 15.32
N ALA A 103 -24.39 -1.44 16.40
CA ALA A 103 -24.50 -2.03 17.72
C ALA A 103 -26.00 -2.20 18.07
N GLY A 104 -26.45 -3.42 18.33
CA GLY A 104 -27.79 -3.72 18.81
C GLY A 104 -28.74 -4.47 17.86
N ASP A 105 -28.32 -4.79 16.62
CA ASP A 105 -29.21 -5.54 15.71
C ASP A 105 -29.18 -7.06 15.92
N ASP A 106 -28.06 -7.61 16.45
CA ASP A 106 -27.88 -9.04 16.76
C ASP A 106 -26.81 -9.21 17.82
N ASP A 107 -26.91 -10.29 18.65
CA ASP A 107 -25.89 -10.68 19.66
C ASP A 107 -24.59 -11.23 19.03
N VAL A 108 -24.42 -11.14 17.70
CA VAL A 108 -23.26 -11.67 16.99
C VAL A 108 -22.22 -10.58 16.78
N GLU A 109 -21.09 -10.67 17.50
CA GLU A 109 -19.93 -9.82 17.28
C GLU A 109 -19.01 -10.43 16.21
N ILE A 110 -18.75 -9.68 15.13
CA ILE A 110 -17.82 -10.10 14.07
C ILE A 110 -16.40 -9.74 14.51
N GLU A 111 -15.56 -10.77 14.63
CA GLU A 111 -14.16 -10.60 15.04
C GLU A 111 -13.31 -9.91 13.96
N LYS A 112 -12.24 -9.27 14.42
CA LYS A 112 -11.23 -8.66 13.55
C LYS A 112 -10.42 -9.73 12.82
N SER A 113 -10.28 -9.59 11.50
CA SER A 113 -9.54 -10.52 10.64
C SER A 113 -8.38 -9.81 9.96
N ASN A 114 -7.19 -9.82 10.58
CA ASN A 114 -5.97 -9.35 9.92
C ASN A 114 -5.45 -10.41 8.94
N ILE A 115 -4.59 -9.99 8.02
CA ILE A 115 -4.18 -10.78 6.87
C ILE A 115 -2.67 -11.01 6.90
N ILE A 116 -2.23 -12.20 6.53
CA ILE A 116 -0.82 -12.49 6.24
C ILE A 116 -0.66 -12.98 4.82
N MET A 117 0.25 -12.35 4.08
CA MET A 117 0.61 -12.68 2.69
C MET A 117 2.01 -13.24 2.64
N VAL A 118 2.14 -14.45 2.14
CA VAL A 118 3.43 -15.14 1.97
C VAL A 118 3.80 -15.21 0.50
N GLY A 119 5.04 -14.92 0.15
CA GLY A 119 5.51 -15.03 -1.23
C GLY A 119 6.83 -14.31 -1.46
N SER A 120 7.60 -14.75 -2.43
CA SER A 120 8.93 -14.23 -2.75
C SER A 120 8.95 -12.71 -2.89
N THR A 121 10.13 -12.13 -2.74
CA THR A 121 10.32 -10.70 -2.96
C THR A 121 9.98 -10.33 -4.41
N GLY A 122 9.23 -9.23 -4.59
CA GLY A 122 8.84 -8.75 -5.92
C GLY A 122 7.55 -9.35 -6.50
N THR A 123 6.86 -10.27 -5.81
CA THR A 123 5.59 -10.87 -6.28
C THR A 123 4.37 -9.94 -6.19
N GLY A 124 4.51 -8.76 -5.58
CA GLY A 124 3.45 -7.74 -5.56
C GLY A 124 2.70 -7.56 -4.24
N LYS A 125 3.18 -8.13 -3.11
CA LYS A 125 2.53 -8.02 -1.77
C LYS A 125 2.19 -6.57 -1.40
N THR A 126 3.18 -5.71 -1.39
CA THR A 126 3.04 -4.28 -1.05
C THR A 126 2.16 -3.53 -2.06
N LEU A 127 2.24 -3.90 -3.35
CA LEU A 127 1.42 -3.30 -4.40
C LEU A 127 -0.06 -3.64 -4.24
N LEU A 128 -0.39 -4.88 -3.89
CA LEU A 128 -1.77 -5.30 -3.60
C LEU A 128 -2.37 -4.49 -2.45
N ALA A 129 -1.68 -4.40 -1.31
CA ALA A 129 -2.16 -3.65 -0.15
C ALA A 129 -2.35 -2.16 -0.46
N ARG A 130 -1.39 -1.53 -1.14
CA ARG A 130 -1.48 -0.12 -1.57
C ARG A 130 -2.63 0.11 -2.54
N THR A 131 -2.86 -0.81 -3.49
CA THR A 131 -3.93 -0.69 -4.48
C THR A 131 -5.30 -0.79 -3.83
N ILE A 132 -5.47 -1.65 -2.83
CA ILE A 132 -6.69 -1.75 -2.02
C ILE A 132 -6.97 -0.44 -1.28
N ALA A 133 -5.97 0.08 -0.57
CA ALA A 133 -6.13 1.34 0.16
C ALA A 133 -6.49 2.52 -0.76
N LYS A 134 -5.90 2.55 -1.96
CA LYS A 134 -6.24 3.53 -3.00
C LYS A 134 -7.69 3.41 -3.47
N LEU A 135 -8.21 2.19 -3.67
CA LEU A 135 -9.60 1.96 -4.06
C LEU A 135 -10.58 2.44 -2.99
N LEU A 136 -10.25 2.19 -1.73
CA LEU A 136 -11.12 2.50 -0.60
C LEU A 136 -10.98 3.93 -0.10
N HIS A 137 -10.01 4.68 -0.61
CA HIS A 137 -9.69 6.06 -0.17
C HIS A 137 -9.46 6.16 1.35
N VAL A 138 -8.79 5.16 1.94
CA VAL A 138 -8.47 5.13 3.38
C VAL A 138 -7.00 5.44 3.62
N PRO A 139 -6.63 5.97 4.81
CA PRO A 139 -5.24 6.17 5.20
C PRO A 139 -4.46 4.87 5.10
N PHE A 140 -3.27 4.92 4.54
CA PHE A 140 -2.43 3.76 4.30
C PHE A 140 -0.98 4.03 4.67
N THR A 141 -0.42 3.21 5.55
CA THR A 141 1.01 3.28 5.88
C THR A 141 1.70 1.94 5.67
N ILE A 142 2.99 2.02 5.35
CA ILE A 142 3.87 0.86 5.21
C ILE A 142 4.96 0.96 6.27
N VAL A 143 5.19 -0.14 6.97
CA VAL A 143 6.26 -0.27 7.95
C VAL A 143 7.03 -1.53 7.66
N ASP A 144 8.35 -1.44 7.72
CA ASP A 144 9.25 -2.57 7.65
C ASP A 144 9.43 -3.15 9.07
N ALA A 145 9.16 -4.44 9.23
CA ALA A 145 9.27 -5.08 10.55
C ALA A 145 10.70 -5.11 11.08
N THR A 146 11.71 -4.99 10.20
CA THR A 146 13.13 -5.06 10.59
C THR A 146 13.62 -3.83 11.33
N VAL A 147 12.94 -2.69 11.18
CA VAL A 147 13.30 -1.45 11.91
C VAL A 147 12.67 -1.36 13.29
N LEU A 148 11.70 -2.25 13.58
CA LEU A 148 10.99 -2.27 14.85
C LEU A 148 11.81 -2.94 15.95
N THR A 149 11.73 -2.37 17.14
CA THR A 149 12.40 -2.93 18.35
C THR A 149 11.44 -2.94 19.53
N GLU A 150 11.78 -3.74 20.54
CA GLU A 150 11.09 -3.69 21.82
C GLU A 150 11.30 -2.30 22.47
N ALA A 151 10.27 -1.77 23.13
CA ALA A 151 10.31 -0.46 23.76
C ALA A 151 11.51 -0.29 24.71
N GLY A 152 12.27 0.81 24.52
CA GLY A 152 13.46 1.13 25.31
C GLY A 152 14.80 0.70 24.71
N TYR A 153 14.80 0.05 23.53
CA TYR A 153 16.02 -0.29 22.80
C TYR A 153 16.25 0.64 21.60
N VAL A 154 17.41 0.53 20.96
CA VAL A 154 17.76 1.33 19.79
C VAL A 154 16.99 0.81 18.57
N GLY A 155 16.13 1.64 18.02
CA GLY A 155 15.25 1.33 16.89
C GLY A 155 13.94 2.11 16.99
N GLU A 156 12.97 1.76 16.14
CA GLU A 156 11.64 2.37 16.19
C GLU A 156 10.73 1.58 17.13
N ASP A 157 10.08 2.29 18.06
CA ASP A 157 9.05 1.70 18.90
C ASP A 157 7.86 1.24 18.05
N ILE A 158 7.19 0.17 18.45
CA ILE A 158 6.04 -0.39 17.72
C ILE A 158 4.90 0.63 17.58
N GLU A 159 4.74 1.54 18.53
CA GLU A 159 3.76 2.63 18.47
C GLU A 159 4.05 3.64 17.33
N SER A 160 5.29 3.68 16.80
CA SER A 160 5.65 4.52 15.64
C SER A 160 4.83 4.20 14.40
N ILE A 161 4.35 2.96 14.26
CA ILE A 161 3.42 2.51 13.22
C ILE A 161 2.17 3.40 13.21
N LEU A 162 1.59 3.64 14.37
CA LEU A 162 0.39 4.45 14.52
C LEU A 162 0.68 5.95 14.32
N THR A 163 1.87 6.42 14.71
CA THR A 163 2.29 7.80 14.43
C THR A 163 2.32 8.05 12.92
N ARG A 164 2.90 7.13 12.15
CA ARG A 164 2.92 7.23 10.67
C ARG A 164 1.51 7.20 10.08
N LEU A 165 0.63 6.35 10.61
CA LEU A 165 -0.77 6.30 10.14
C LEU A 165 -1.52 7.60 10.46
N LEU A 166 -1.32 8.17 11.65
CA LEU A 166 -1.88 9.48 12.04
C LEU A 166 -1.37 10.60 11.12
N GLN A 167 -0.09 10.62 10.78
CA GLN A 167 0.48 11.61 9.85
C GLN A 167 -0.18 11.54 8.47
N VAL A 168 -0.39 10.32 7.94
CA VAL A 168 -1.08 10.14 6.65
C VAL A 168 -2.55 10.54 6.71
N ALA A 169 -3.16 10.47 7.89
CA ALA A 169 -4.55 10.89 8.14
C ALA A 169 -4.65 12.36 8.58
N ASP A 170 -3.61 13.18 8.39
CA ASP A 170 -3.54 14.58 8.84
C ASP A 170 -3.95 14.74 10.31
N TYR A 171 -3.52 13.80 11.16
CA TYR A 171 -3.86 13.70 12.59
C TYR A 171 -5.35 13.56 12.90
N ASN A 172 -6.16 13.21 11.92
CA ASN A 172 -7.55 12.83 12.13
C ASN A 172 -7.64 11.40 12.69
N VAL A 173 -7.82 11.28 14.01
CA VAL A 173 -7.87 10.00 14.71
C VAL A 173 -8.95 9.09 14.17
N ALA A 174 -10.16 9.62 13.91
CA ALA A 174 -11.28 8.83 13.43
C ALA A 174 -11.02 8.23 12.03
N GLN A 175 -10.29 8.93 11.16
CA GLN A 175 -9.86 8.41 9.86
C GLN A 175 -8.71 7.40 10.02
N ALA A 176 -7.72 7.69 10.86
CA ALA A 176 -6.61 6.79 11.14
C ALA A 176 -7.09 5.44 11.66
N GLU A 177 -8.09 5.42 12.55
CA GLU A 177 -8.69 4.21 13.11
C GLU A 177 -9.41 3.32 12.07
N GLN A 178 -9.70 3.85 10.89
CA GLN A 178 -10.28 3.09 9.75
C GLN A 178 -9.26 2.79 8.65
N GLY A 179 -7.99 3.11 8.90
CA GLY A 179 -6.89 2.94 7.96
C GLY A 179 -6.42 1.50 7.79
N ILE A 180 -5.48 1.34 6.87
CA ILE A 180 -4.78 0.08 6.60
C ILE A 180 -3.30 0.27 6.93
N VAL A 181 -2.75 -0.66 7.70
CA VAL A 181 -1.31 -0.76 7.98
C VAL A 181 -0.76 -1.99 7.27
N PHE A 182 0.24 -1.80 6.42
CA PHE A 182 1.00 -2.88 5.83
C PHE A 182 2.33 -3.05 6.55
N ILE A 183 2.54 -4.21 7.19
CA ILE A 183 3.79 -4.58 7.85
C ILE A 183 4.55 -5.49 6.88
N ASP A 184 5.61 -4.96 6.28
CA ASP A 184 6.47 -5.72 5.36
C ASP A 184 7.57 -6.46 6.14
N GLU A 185 8.12 -7.49 5.54
CA GLU A 185 9.22 -8.31 6.07
C GLU A 185 8.95 -8.94 7.44
N ILE A 186 7.69 -9.34 7.71
CA ILE A 186 7.29 -9.96 9.00
C ILE A 186 8.07 -11.26 9.30
N ASP A 187 8.57 -11.94 8.27
CA ASP A 187 9.41 -13.13 8.41
C ASP A 187 10.78 -12.84 9.04
N LYS A 188 11.24 -11.60 9.01
CA LYS A 188 12.56 -11.22 9.57
C LYS A 188 12.55 -11.10 11.09
N ILE A 189 11.38 -10.91 11.71
CA ILE A 189 11.22 -10.94 13.16
C ILE A 189 10.88 -12.35 13.69
N ALA A 190 10.87 -13.37 12.81
CA ALA A 190 10.73 -14.75 13.23
C ALA A 190 11.94 -15.21 14.06
N ARG A 191 11.71 -16.02 15.07
CA ARG A 191 12.77 -16.62 15.88
C ARG A 191 13.74 -17.37 14.98
N LYS A 192 15.01 -17.01 15.02
CA LYS A 192 16.08 -17.80 14.41
C LYS A 192 16.49 -18.89 15.38
N SER A 193 15.89 -20.08 15.22
CA SER A 193 16.29 -21.42 15.75
C SER A 193 16.86 -21.54 17.18
N ASP A 194 16.50 -22.59 17.85
CA ASP A 194 17.03 -23.59 18.78
C ASP A 194 18.22 -23.28 19.72
N ASN A 195 18.82 -22.11 19.74
CA ASN A 195 19.71 -21.73 20.81
C ASN A 195 18.88 -21.05 21.90
N PRO A 196 18.66 -21.70 23.06
CA PRO A 196 18.15 -21.03 24.23
C PRO A 196 19.28 -20.16 24.80
N SER A 197 19.66 -19.10 24.09
CA SER A 197 20.54 -18.10 24.68
C SER A 197 19.72 -17.40 25.77
N ILE A 198 20.33 -17.28 26.92
CA ILE A 198 19.78 -16.66 28.13
C ILE A 198 19.48 -15.16 27.94
N THR A 199 19.82 -14.60 26.76
CA THR A 199 19.59 -13.22 26.36
C THR A 199 18.23 -13.10 25.69
N ARG A 200 17.39 -12.23 26.23
CA ARG A 200 16.08 -11.85 25.68
C ARG A 200 16.24 -11.40 24.22
N ASP A 201 15.49 -12.01 23.32
CA ASP A 201 15.49 -11.64 21.90
C ASP A 201 14.62 -10.39 21.69
N VAL A 202 15.26 -9.24 21.77
CA VAL A 202 14.60 -7.90 21.66
C VAL A 202 14.26 -7.50 20.24
N SER A 203 14.81 -8.19 19.23
CA SER A 203 14.60 -7.92 17.81
C SER A 203 13.67 -8.92 17.14
N GLY A 204 13.42 -10.06 17.75
CA GLY A 204 12.54 -11.10 17.23
C GLY A 204 11.28 -11.26 18.08
N GLU A 205 11.31 -12.11 19.10
CA GLU A 205 10.13 -12.40 19.92
C GLU A 205 9.57 -11.18 20.65
N GLY A 206 10.43 -10.27 21.15
CA GLY A 206 9.99 -9.05 21.83
C GLY A 206 9.15 -8.16 20.91
N VAL A 207 9.57 -8.01 19.63
CA VAL A 207 8.79 -7.27 18.63
C VAL A 207 7.47 -7.98 18.32
N GLN A 208 7.49 -9.31 18.19
CA GLN A 208 6.26 -10.07 17.97
C GLN A 208 5.25 -9.87 19.11
N GLN A 209 5.70 -9.93 20.38
CA GLN A 209 4.85 -9.69 21.55
C GLN A 209 4.28 -8.26 21.58
N GLY A 210 5.08 -7.26 21.17
CA GLY A 210 4.62 -5.89 21.09
C GLY A 210 3.57 -5.67 19.99
N LEU A 211 3.74 -6.30 18.84
CA LEU A 211 2.77 -6.23 17.73
C LEU A 211 1.40 -6.85 18.12
N LEU A 212 1.36 -7.82 19.03
CA LEU A 212 0.10 -8.41 19.47
C LEU A 212 -0.90 -7.37 19.95
N LYS A 213 -0.46 -6.36 20.73
CA LYS A 213 -1.34 -5.31 21.24
C LYS A 213 -2.06 -4.56 20.12
N LEU A 214 -1.36 -4.32 18.99
CA LEU A 214 -1.94 -3.64 17.83
C LEU A 214 -2.89 -4.56 17.06
N LEU A 215 -2.49 -5.82 16.89
CA LEU A 215 -3.27 -6.80 16.13
C LEU A 215 -4.56 -7.21 16.85
N GLU A 216 -4.55 -7.26 18.18
CA GLU A 216 -5.73 -7.59 19.01
C GLU A 216 -6.79 -6.49 19.03
N GLY A 217 -6.38 -5.24 18.90
CA GLY A 217 -7.28 -4.11 18.99
C GLY A 217 -7.36 -3.50 20.38
N SER A 218 -6.40 -2.68 20.71
CA SER A 218 -6.30 -1.94 21.98
C SER A 218 -6.20 -0.44 21.74
N VAL A 219 -6.44 0.34 22.80
CA VAL A 219 -6.16 1.77 22.79
C VAL A 219 -4.68 1.98 23.11
N VAL A 220 -3.99 2.61 22.17
CA VAL A 220 -2.55 2.89 22.26
C VAL A 220 -2.33 4.40 22.32
N ASN A 221 -1.54 4.87 23.28
CA ASN A 221 -1.19 6.28 23.40
C ASN A 221 0.01 6.60 22.51
N VAL A 222 -0.19 7.43 21.51
CA VAL A 222 0.77 7.76 20.45
C VAL A 222 1.30 9.18 20.63
N PRO A 223 2.62 9.41 20.55
CA PRO A 223 3.16 10.77 20.57
C PRO A 223 2.76 11.55 19.32
N PRO A 224 2.36 12.84 19.43
CA PRO A 224 1.87 13.63 18.30
C PRO A 224 2.93 13.95 17.25
N GLN A 225 4.21 13.97 17.62
CA GLN A 225 5.33 14.23 16.72
C GLN A 225 6.34 13.11 16.83
N GLY A 226 6.33 12.11 16.02
CA GLY A 226 7.24 10.98 16.10
C GLY A 226 8.60 11.31 16.74
N GLY A 227 9.06 10.54 17.72
CA GLY A 227 10.28 10.80 18.46
C GLY A 227 10.24 10.23 19.89
N ARG A 228 11.26 10.55 20.67
CA ARG A 228 11.33 10.11 22.08
C ARG A 228 10.17 10.68 22.88
N LYS A 229 9.52 9.83 23.67
CA LYS A 229 8.42 10.20 24.58
C LYS A 229 8.95 11.21 25.63
N HIS A 230 8.48 12.45 25.57
CA HIS A 230 8.70 13.42 26.63
C HIS A 230 7.60 13.29 27.70
N PRO A 231 7.93 13.34 29.00
CA PRO A 231 6.95 13.17 30.08
C PRO A 231 5.76 14.13 30.04
N ASP A 232 5.98 15.36 29.54
CA ASP A 232 4.97 16.43 29.49
C ASP A 232 4.19 16.48 28.17
N GLN A 233 4.43 15.55 27.24
CA GLN A 233 3.80 15.56 25.93
C GLN A 233 2.42 14.91 25.99
N LYS A 234 1.38 15.65 25.55
CA LYS A 234 0.01 15.11 25.47
C LYS A 234 -0.06 14.04 24.38
N MET A 235 -0.26 12.81 24.81
CA MET A 235 -0.40 11.65 23.92
C MET A 235 -1.77 11.64 23.27
N ILE A 236 -1.83 11.11 22.04
CA ILE A 236 -3.06 10.90 21.26
C ILE A 236 -3.50 9.44 21.46
N PRO A 237 -4.66 9.16 22.07
CA PRO A 237 -5.17 7.80 22.14
C PRO A 237 -5.70 7.35 20.79
N VAL A 238 -5.23 6.21 20.28
CA VAL A 238 -5.66 5.60 19.02
C VAL A 238 -6.15 4.18 19.31
N ASN A 239 -7.37 3.87 18.91
CA ASN A 239 -7.96 2.55 19.06
C ASN A 239 -7.68 1.71 17.80
N THR A 240 -6.90 0.63 17.96
CA THR A 240 -6.51 -0.22 16.84
C THR A 240 -7.56 -1.27 16.45
N LYS A 241 -8.70 -1.35 17.17
CA LYS A 241 -9.76 -2.35 16.91
C LYS A 241 -10.24 -2.32 15.44
N ASN A 242 -10.30 -1.14 14.84
CA ASN A 242 -10.84 -0.95 13.49
C ASN A 242 -9.77 -0.76 12.40
N ILE A 243 -8.50 -0.71 12.76
CA ILE A 243 -7.39 -0.66 11.80
C ILE A 243 -7.19 -2.05 11.19
N LEU A 244 -7.12 -2.15 9.87
CA LEU A 244 -6.78 -3.39 9.19
C LEU A 244 -5.26 -3.54 9.10
N PHE A 245 -4.73 -4.61 9.68
CA PHE A 245 -3.33 -4.97 9.53
C PHE A 245 -3.18 -6.05 8.45
N ILE A 246 -2.28 -5.79 7.51
CA ILE A 246 -1.88 -6.72 6.46
C ILE A 246 -0.38 -6.94 6.63
N CYS A 247 0.04 -8.16 6.93
CA CYS A 247 1.44 -8.52 7.09
C CYS A 247 1.95 -9.17 5.80
N GLY A 248 3.14 -8.83 5.36
CA GLY A 248 3.81 -9.44 4.21
C GLY A 248 5.18 -9.98 4.58
N GLY A 249 5.54 -11.15 4.05
CA GLY A 249 6.88 -11.73 4.22
C GLY A 249 7.28 -12.61 3.05
N ALA A 250 8.59 -12.73 2.82
CA ALA A 250 9.13 -13.64 1.81
C ALA A 250 9.10 -15.09 2.31
N PHE A 251 9.40 -15.31 3.58
CA PHE A 251 9.50 -16.61 4.22
C PHE A 251 10.44 -17.56 3.48
N ASP A 252 11.61 -17.08 3.09
CA ASP A 252 12.59 -17.82 2.30
C ASP A 252 12.93 -19.16 2.98
N GLY A 253 12.72 -20.24 2.24
CA GLY A 253 12.98 -21.60 2.72
C GLY A 253 11.81 -22.28 3.46
N ILE A 254 10.64 -21.64 3.57
CA ILE A 254 9.44 -22.22 4.18
C ILE A 254 8.96 -23.45 3.39
N GLU A 255 9.27 -23.55 2.10
CA GLU A 255 8.94 -24.70 1.23
C GLU A 255 9.50 -26.01 1.82
N LYS A 256 10.66 -25.96 2.49
CA LYS A 256 11.24 -27.12 3.17
C LYS A 256 10.38 -27.57 4.34
N LYS A 257 9.79 -26.62 5.09
CA LYS A 257 8.90 -26.93 6.22
C LYS A 257 7.56 -27.49 5.72
N ILE A 258 7.02 -26.94 4.64
CA ILE A 258 5.82 -27.45 3.96
C ILE A 258 6.07 -28.87 3.46
N ALA A 259 7.18 -29.11 2.76
CA ALA A 259 7.55 -30.44 2.28
C ALA A 259 7.70 -31.46 3.41
N GLN A 260 8.34 -31.08 4.51
CA GLN A 260 8.51 -31.91 5.70
C GLN A 260 7.14 -32.29 6.31
N ARG A 261 6.22 -31.33 6.47
CA ARG A 261 4.87 -31.57 6.98
C ARG A 261 4.07 -32.50 6.07
N LEU A 262 4.13 -32.30 4.76
CA LEU A 262 3.43 -33.12 3.80
C LEU A 262 4.00 -34.57 3.76
N ASN A 263 5.33 -34.71 3.88
CA ASN A 263 5.99 -36.03 3.88
C ASN A 263 5.75 -36.80 5.20
N THR A 264 5.68 -36.14 6.35
CA THR A 264 5.38 -36.81 7.64
C THR A 264 3.94 -37.34 7.69
N ASN A 265 3.00 -36.76 6.97
CA ASN A 265 1.63 -37.26 6.89
C ASN A 265 1.48 -38.50 5.97
N VAL A 266 2.56 -38.96 5.33
CA VAL A 266 2.58 -40.11 4.38
C VAL A 266 2.94 -41.42 5.08
N VAL A 267 3.22 -41.41 6.39
CA VAL A 267 3.55 -42.61 7.17
C VAL A 267 2.25 -43.32 7.62
N GLY A 268 1.77 -44.27 6.81
CA GLY A 268 0.63 -45.12 7.14
C GLY A 268 0.16 -45.95 5.93
N TYR A 269 -0.60 -47.00 6.16
CA TYR A 269 -1.08 -47.97 5.15
C TYR A 269 -1.90 -47.39 3.96
N GLY A 270 -2.20 -46.08 3.96
CA GLY A 270 -2.87 -45.36 2.87
C GLY A 270 -1.99 -44.43 2.05
N ALA A 271 -0.69 -44.41 2.32
CA ALA A 271 0.27 -43.39 1.86
C ALA A 271 0.56 -43.35 0.36
N VAL A 272 0.35 -44.46 -0.35
CA VAL A 272 0.75 -44.62 -1.76
C VAL A 272 -0.16 -43.85 -2.74
N ARG A 273 -1.37 -43.46 -2.32
CA ARG A 273 -2.34 -42.82 -3.23
C ARG A 273 -2.24 -41.27 -3.28
N ASN A 274 -1.65 -40.61 -2.29
CA ASN A 274 -1.67 -39.12 -2.19
C ASN A 274 -0.36 -38.40 -2.64
N THR A 275 0.74 -39.14 -2.83
CA THR A 275 2.04 -38.55 -3.22
C THR A 275 2.12 -38.13 -4.70
N ALA A 276 1.23 -38.62 -5.55
CA ALA A 276 1.23 -38.32 -6.99
C ALA A 276 0.62 -36.94 -7.36
N SER A 277 0.03 -36.24 -6.41
CA SER A 277 -0.73 -35.00 -6.69
C SER A 277 -0.08 -33.72 -6.12
N ILE A 278 1.07 -33.81 -5.44
CA ILE A 278 1.73 -32.64 -4.87
C ILE A 278 2.55 -31.94 -5.95
N ASP A 279 2.17 -30.71 -6.30
CA ASP A 279 2.96 -29.86 -7.20
C ASP A 279 4.21 -29.34 -6.47
N LYS A 280 5.36 -29.90 -6.83
CA LYS A 280 6.66 -29.53 -6.26
C LYS A 280 7.17 -28.17 -6.75
N ASN A 281 6.63 -27.65 -7.84
CA ASN A 281 7.06 -26.38 -8.41
C ASN A 281 6.40 -25.20 -7.71
N ASN A 282 5.22 -25.42 -7.10
CA ASN A 282 4.52 -24.40 -6.32
C ASN A 282 4.13 -24.93 -4.93
N MET A 283 5.13 -25.12 -4.08
CA MET A 283 4.90 -25.59 -2.71
C MET A 283 4.13 -24.60 -1.84
N MET A 284 4.17 -23.30 -2.18
CA MET A 284 3.51 -22.23 -1.41
C MET A 284 1.99 -22.41 -1.36
N GLN A 285 1.36 -23.00 -2.37
CA GLN A 285 -0.09 -23.27 -2.37
C GLN A 285 -0.57 -24.15 -1.21
N TYR A 286 0.34 -24.92 -0.60
CA TYR A 286 0.04 -25.81 0.53
C TYR A 286 0.35 -25.17 1.88
N ILE A 287 0.67 -23.88 1.92
CA ILE A 287 1.04 -23.20 3.16
C ILE A 287 -0.09 -23.27 4.21
N ALA A 288 0.30 -23.54 5.44
CA ALA A 288 -0.61 -23.62 6.57
C ALA A 288 -0.06 -22.86 7.81
N PRO A 289 -0.89 -22.49 8.76
CA PRO A 289 -0.45 -21.82 10.01
C PRO A 289 0.67 -22.56 10.74
N GLN A 290 0.69 -23.89 10.67
CA GLN A 290 1.72 -24.73 11.27
C GLN A 290 3.11 -24.51 10.66
N ASP A 291 3.18 -24.17 9.38
CA ASP A 291 4.44 -23.89 8.68
C ASP A 291 5.03 -22.56 9.15
N LEU A 292 4.18 -21.55 9.36
CA LEU A 292 4.56 -20.25 9.94
C LEU A 292 5.09 -20.39 11.36
N LYS A 293 4.45 -21.25 12.19
CA LYS A 293 4.94 -21.60 13.50
C LYS A 293 6.30 -22.28 13.44
N SER A 294 6.45 -23.25 12.55
CA SER A 294 7.73 -23.96 12.35
C SER A 294 8.83 -23.06 11.76
N PHE A 295 8.46 -21.96 11.12
CA PHE A 295 9.39 -20.95 10.62
C PHE A 295 9.89 -20.02 11.74
N GLY A 296 9.09 -19.80 12.80
CA GLY A 296 9.49 -19.01 13.97
C GLY A 296 8.54 -17.89 14.37
N LEU A 297 7.34 -17.81 13.78
CA LEU A 297 6.29 -16.93 14.29
C LEU A 297 5.64 -17.53 15.53
N ILE A 298 5.38 -16.70 16.54
CA ILE A 298 4.71 -17.16 17.75
C ILE A 298 3.24 -17.51 17.48
N PRO A 299 2.68 -18.54 18.16
CA PRO A 299 1.30 -18.97 17.92
C PRO A 299 0.27 -17.87 18.11
N GLU A 300 0.52 -16.95 19.04
CA GLU A 300 -0.35 -15.83 19.37
C GLU A 300 -0.52 -14.87 18.18
N ILE A 301 0.58 -14.51 17.49
CA ILE A 301 0.53 -13.70 16.27
C ILE A 301 -0.20 -14.42 15.16
N ILE A 302 0.07 -15.71 14.95
CA ILE A 302 -0.60 -16.51 13.94
C ILE A 302 -2.11 -16.54 14.20
N GLY A 303 -2.53 -16.66 15.46
CA GLY A 303 -3.94 -16.59 15.84
C GLY A 303 -4.62 -15.25 15.57
N ARG A 304 -3.83 -14.14 15.50
CA ARG A 304 -4.34 -12.79 15.16
C ARG A 304 -4.23 -12.44 13.68
N LEU A 305 -3.70 -13.36 12.86
CA LEU A 305 -3.61 -13.28 11.40
C LEU A 305 -4.37 -14.45 10.75
N PRO A 306 -5.70 -14.57 10.98
CA PRO A 306 -6.47 -15.74 10.57
C PRO A 306 -6.58 -15.90 9.05
N VAL A 307 -6.39 -14.82 8.29
CA VAL A 307 -6.42 -14.87 6.83
C VAL A 307 -5.01 -15.05 6.30
N LEU A 308 -4.69 -16.29 5.93
CA LEU A 308 -3.43 -16.66 5.31
C LEU A 308 -3.61 -16.81 3.80
N THR A 309 -2.81 -16.11 3.02
CA THR A 309 -2.75 -16.26 1.57
C THR A 309 -1.31 -16.26 1.07
N TYR A 310 -1.11 -16.80 -0.11
CA TYR A 310 0.21 -16.86 -0.74
C TYR A 310 0.19 -16.17 -2.10
N LEU A 311 1.37 -15.81 -2.59
CA LEU A 311 1.58 -15.27 -3.92
C LEU A 311 2.45 -16.23 -4.72
N ASP A 312 2.01 -16.50 -5.95
CA ASP A 312 2.73 -17.37 -6.87
C ASP A 312 4.06 -16.75 -7.30
N PRO A 313 5.09 -17.59 -7.55
CA PRO A 313 6.30 -17.13 -8.21
C PRO A 313 5.97 -16.55 -9.60
N LEU A 314 6.67 -15.48 -9.97
CA LEU A 314 6.47 -14.86 -11.29
C LEU A 314 7.23 -15.65 -12.35
N ASP A 315 6.50 -16.20 -13.30
CA ASP A 315 7.06 -16.84 -14.48
C ASP A 315 7.46 -15.82 -15.57
N ARG A 316 8.02 -16.29 -16.66
CA ARG A 316 8.43 -15.46 -17.80
C ARG A 316 7.25 -14.67 -18.39
N THR A 317 6.11 -15.31 -18.53
CA THR A 317 4.90 -14.69 -19.09
C THR A 317 4.36 -13.59 -18.19
N ALA A 318 4.32 -13.82 -16.88
CA ALA A 318 3.94 -12.82 -15.90
C ALA A 318 4.89 -11.61 -15.89
N LEU A 319 6.21 -11.84 -15.96
CA LEU A 319 7.20 -10.75 -16.02
C LEU A 319 7.03 -9.89 -17.28
N ARG A 320 6.75 -10.51 -18.44
CA ARG A 320 6.47 -9.78 -19.68
C ARG A 320 5.17 -8.96 -19.57
N ALA A 321 4.11 -9.54 -19.05
CA ALA A 321 2.85 -8.87 -18.83
C ALA A 321 2.99 -7.67 -17.86
N ILE A 322 3.78 -7.80 -16.79
CA ILE A 322 4.07 -6.72 -15.84
C ILE A 322 4.69 -5.49 -16.51
N LEU A 323 5.50 -5.69 -17.56
CA LEU A 323 6.10 -4.56 -18.28
C LEU A 323 5.06 -3.70 -19.01
N THR A 324 4.00 -4.31 -19.57
CA THR A 324 3.16 -3.67 -20.58
C THR A 324 1.67 -3.54 -20.23
N GLU A 325 1.09 -4.52 -19.50
CA GLU A 325 -0.36 -4.60 -19.34
C GLU A 325 -0.94 -3.69 -18.23
N PRO A 326 -0.38 -3.64 -17.01
CA PRO A 326 -0.97 -2.85 -15.93
C PRO A 326 -1.23 -1.40 -16.32
N LYS A 327 -2.25 -0.78 -15.68
CA LYS A 327 -2.52 0.66 -15.89
C LYS A 327 -1.28 1.53 -15.69
N ASN A 328 -0.48 1.21 -14.68
CA ASN A 328 0.77 1.91 -14.36
C ASN A 328 1.98 1.03 -14.69
N SER A 329 1.95 0.31 -15.82
CA SER A 329 3.09 -0.50 -16.25
C SER A 329 4.33 0.38 -16.49
N ILE A 330 5.51 -0.22 -16.32
CA ILE A 330 6.78 0.50 -16.46
C ILE A 330 6.85 1.18 -17.84
N ILE A 331 6.54 0.47 -18.89
CA ILE A 331 6.59 1.00 -20.27
C ILE A 331 5.61 2.16 -20.47
N LYS A 332 4.37 2.05 -19.97
CA LYS A 332 3.38 3.14 -20.07
C LYS A 332 3.83 4.41 -19.33
N GLN A 333 4.56 4.27 -18.24
CA GLN A 333 5.12 5.41 -17.53
C GLN A 333 6.15 6.14 -18.39
N TYR A 334 7.08 5.42 -19.04
CA TYR A 334 8.06 6.03 -19.96
C TYR A 334 7.39 6.65 -21.20
N VAL A 335 6.43 5.94 -21.82
CA VAL A 335 5.66 6.50 -22.94
C VAL A 335 5.01 7.82 -22.53
N LYS A 336 4.41 7.88 -21.32
CA LYS A 336 3.76 9.10 -20.84
C LYS A 336 4.77 10.23 -20.57
N LEU A 337 5.96 9.92 -20.04
CA LEU A 337 7.01 10.92 -19.83
C LEU A 337 7.44 11.56 -21.18
N PHE A 338 7.72 10.75 -22.19
CA PHE A 338 8.11 11.24 -23.51
C PHE A 338 6.96 11.99 -24.21
N GLU A 339 5.72 11.53 -24.02
CA GLU A 339 4.54 12.24 -24.54
C GLU A 339 4.43 13.68 -23.97
N MET A 340 4.80 13.89 -22.71
CA MET A 340 4.80 15.22 -22.09
C MET A 340 5.84 16.15 -22.71
N ASP A 341 6.92 15.60 -23.30
CA ASP A 341 7.93 16.35 -24.07
C ASP A 341 7.59 16.44 -25.57
N GLY A 342 6.39 15.95 -25.96
CA GLY A 342 5.95 15.96 -27.36
C GLY A 342 6.56 14.86 -28.23
N VAL A 343 7.25 13.88 -27.63
CA VAL A 343 7.95 12.79 -28.31
C VAL A 343 7.15 11.49 -28.28
N LYS A 344 6.95 10.86 -29.45
CA LYS A 344 6.30 9.55 -29.54
C LYS A 344 7.30 8.44 -29.27
N LEU A 345 7.26 7.84 -28.07
CA LEU A 345 8.09 6.70 -27.70
C LEU A 345 7.44 5.37 -28.11
N THR A 346 8.21 4.52 -28.79
CA THR A 346 7.81 3.15 -29.15
C THR A 346 8.92 2.15 -28.80
N PHE A 347 8.55 0.89 -28.61
CA PHE A 347 9.49 -0.21 -28.29
C PHE A 347 9.28 -1.33 -29.30
N GLU A 348 10.35 -1.94 -29.80
CA GLU A 348 10.29 -3.20 -30.51
C GLU A 348 9.91 -4.34 -29.55
N ASP A 349 9.12 -5.31 -30.02
CA ASP A 349 8.66 -6.44 -29.18
C ASP A 349 9.84 -7.28 -28.65
N ALA A 350 10.90 -7.39 -29.42
CA ALA A 350 12.13 -8.08 -29.04
C ALA A 350 12.83 -7.45 -27.81
N VAL A 351 12.61 -6.16 -27.55
CA VAL A 351 13.18 -5.49 -26.37
C VAL A 351 12.54 -6.01 -25.08
N PHE A 352 11.23 -6.27 -25.10
CA PHE A 352 10.54 -6.81 -23.92
C PHE A 352 11.05 -8.19 -23.54
N GLU A 353 11.25 -9.06 -24.52
CA GLU A 353 11.82 -10.39 -24.31
C GLU A 353 13.24 -10.29 -23.76
N TYR A 354 14.04 -9.38 -24.28
CA TYR A 354 15.41 -9.15 -23.82
C TYR A 354 15.45 -8.65 -22.35
N ILE A 355 14.56 -7.71 -21.98
CA ILE A 355 14.45 -7.21 -20.61
C ILE A 355 14.09 -8.33 -19.64
N VAL A 356 13.10 -9.16 -20.01
CA VAL A 356 12.65 -10.32 -19.22
C VAL A 356 13.78 -11.34 -19.04
N ASP A 357 14.50 -11.67 -20.11
CA ASP A 357 15.64 -12.60 -20.05
C ASP A 357 16.74 -12.11 -19.10
N LYS A 358 17.05 -10.81 -19.15
CA LYS A 358 18.02 -10.21 -18.23
C LYS A 358 17.52 -10.20 -16.79
N ALA A 359 16.24 -9.91 -16.55
CA ALA A 359 15.66 -9.94 -15.20
C ALA A 359 15.70 -11.34 -14.58
N ILE A 360 15.39 -12.37 -15.37
CA ILE A 360 15.49 -13.79 -14.97
C ILE A 360 16.96 -14.15 -14.71
N GLY A 361 17.85 -13.84 -15.64
CA GLY A 361 19.29 -14.16 -15.53
C GLY A 361 19.94 -13.54 -14.30
N TYR A 362 19.54 -12.34 -13.91
CA TYR A 362 20.01 -11.66 -12.71
C TYR A 362 19.25 -12.06 -11.43
N LYS A 363 18.23 -12.91 -11.51
CA LYS A 363 17.37 -13.32 -10.38
C LYS A 363 16.73 -12.15 -9.62
N LEU A 364 16.41 -11.08 -10.32
CA LEU A 364 15.91 -9.85 -9.71
C LEU A 364 14.37 -9.78 -9.62
N GLY A 365 13.67 -10.72 -10.25
CA GLY A 365 12.20 -10.73 -10.33
C GLY A 365 11.65 -9.44 -10.93
N ALA A 366 10.41 -9.07 -10.56
CA ALA A 366 9.76 -7.87 -11.11
C ALA A 366 10.45 -6.54 -10.72
N ARG A 367 11.16 -6.48 -9.58
CA ARG A 367 11.93 -5.28 -9.19
C ARG A 367 13.06 -4.99 -10.18
N GLY A 368 13.68 -6.04 -10.72
CA GLY A 368 14.75 -5.90 -11.71
C GLY A 368 14.29 -5.35 -13.04
N LEU A 369 13.03 -5.59 -13.43
CA LEU A 369 12.48 -5.04 -14.68
C LEU A 369 12.62 -3.52 -14.73
N ARG A 370 12.29 -2.84 -13.62
CA ARG A 370 12.38 -1.37 -13.53
C ARG A 370 13.83 -0.89 -13.71
N SER A 371 14.76 -1.47 -12.96
CA SER A 371 16.18 -1.07 -13.03
C SER A 371 16.78 -1.31 -14.41
N ILE A 372 16.39 -2.40 -15.10
CA ILE A 372 16.85 -2.69 -16.45
C ILE A 372 16.29 -1.66 -17.44
N VAL A 373 14.98 -1.37 -17.38
CA VAL A 373 14.37 -0.36 -18.26
C VAL A 373 14.97 1.02 -18.00
N GLU A 374 15.17 1.40 -16.73
CA GLU A 374 15.79 2.67 -16.35
C GLU A 374 17.21 2.80 -16.93
N THR A 375 18.02 1.74 -16.86
CA THR A 375 19.34 1.71 -17.48
C THR A 375 19.29 1.89 -19.00
N ILE A 376 18.33 1.23 -19.68
CA ILE A 376 18.18 1.33 -21.14
C ILE A 376 17.74 2.75 -21.53
N MET A 377 16.86 3.37 -20.75
CA MET A 377 16.24 4.65 -21.10
C MET A 377 17.05 5.87 -20.67
N MET A 378 18.10 5.71 -19.86
CA MET A 378 18.82 6.83 -19.24
C MET A 378 19.33 7.84 -20.26
N ASP A 379 20.09 7.40 -21.25
CA ASP A 379 20.65 8.29 -22.27
C ASP A 379 19.55 8.94 -23.11
N ALA A 380 18.53 8.17 -23.50
CA ALA A 380 17.40 8.69 -24.26
C ALA A 380 16.62 9.77 -23.49
N MET A 381 16.43 9.61 -22.19
CA MET A 381 15.77 10.61 -21.34
C MET A 381 16.63 11.87 -21.15
N PHE A 382 17.95 11.75 -21.25
CA PHE A 382 18.87 12.88 -21.12
C PHE A 382 18.96 13.70 -22.43
N GLU A 383 19.03 13.02 -23.58
CA GLU A 383 19.32 13.66 -24.87
C GLU A 383 18.06 14.15 -25.61
N ILE A 384 17.04 13.28 -25.72
CA ILE A 384 15.88 13.48 -26.60
C ILE A 384 15.06 14.73 -26.27
N PRO A 385 14.79 15.10 -25.01
CA PRO A 385 14.03 16.32 -24.72
C PRO A 385 14.67 17.59 -25.27
N SER A 386 16.00 17.58 -25.43
CA SER A 386 16.79 18.73 -25.96
C SER A 386 16.91 18.72 -27.48
N GLU A 387 16.67 17.57 -28.13
CA GLU A 387 16.89 17.40 -29.58
C GLU A 387 15.66 17.70 -30.44
N HIS A 388 14.51 18.03 -29.85
CA HIS A 388 13.23 18.32 -30.53
C HIS A 388 12.82 17.26 -31.58
N LYS A 389 13.00 15.98 -31.26
CA LYS A 389 12.61 14.85 -32.10
C LYS A 389 11.11 14.56 -31.97
N ASP A 390 10.42 14.29 -33.06
CA ASP A 390 8.99 13.93 -33.04
C ASP A 390 8.73 12.50 -32.54
N GLY A 391 9.75 11.63 -32.55
CA GLY A 391 9.60 10.25 -32.11
C GLY A 391 10.94 9.54 -31.86
N PHE A 392 10.88 8.51 -31.01
CA PHE A 392 12.00 7.64 -30.70
C PHE A 392 11.53 6.19 -30.60
N THR A 393 12.27 5.27 -31.23
CA THR A 393 12.00 3.83 -31.15
C THR A 393 13.17 3.14 -30.45
N VAL A 394 12.88 2.47 -29.34
CA VAL A 394 13.85 1.64 -28.64
C VAL A 394 13.97 0.32 -29.39
N THR A 395 15.09 0.14 -30.08
CA THR A 395 15.43 -1.09 -30.81
C THR A 395 16.18 -2.06 -29.91
N LEU A 396 16.21 -3.34 -30.29
CA LEU A 396 16.97 -4.37 -29.54
C LEU A 396 18.46 -4.01 -29.47
N ASP A 397 19.06 -3.51 -30.55
CA ASP A 397 20.47 -3.15 -30.60
C ASP A 397 20.77 -1.97 -29.67
N TYR A 398 19.89 -0.96 -29.64
CA TYR A 398 20.00 0.15 -28.69
C TYR A 398 19.96 -0.37 -27.24
N ALA A 399 18.97 -1.21 -26.90
CA ALA A 399 18.84 -1.76 -25.56
C ALA A 399 20.06 -2.59 -25.11
N ARG A 400 20.65 -3.37 -26.02
CA ARG A 400 21.90 -4.12 -25.78
C ARG A 400 23.08 -3.18 -25.51
N ALA A 401 23.27 -2.20 -26.39
CA ALA A 401 24.37 -1.24 -26.26
C ALA A 401 24.32 -0.46 -24.92
N GLN A 402 23.13 -0.03 -24.50
CA GLN A 402 22.98 0.67 -23.22
C GLN A 402 23.30 -0.19 -22.02
N LEU A 403 22.85 -1.44 -21.99
CA LEU A 403 23.15 -2.36 -20.88
C LEU A 403 24.63 -2.75 -20.83
N GLU A 404 25.28 -2.95 -21.99
CA GLU A 404 26.72 -3.23 -22.06
C GLU A 404 27.55 -2.03 -21.58
N LYS A 405 27.21 -0.82 -22.01
CA LYS A 405 27.83 0.44 -21.56
C LYS A 405 27.76 0.58 -20.03
N ALA A 406 26.59 0.33 -19.44
CA ALA A 406 26.39 0.41 -17.99
C ALA A 406 27.17 -0.67 -17.21
N ASN A 407 27.29 -1.89 -17.75
CA ASN A 407 28.08 -2.97 -17.13
C ASN A 407 29.57 -2.67 -17.19
N MET A 408 30.07 -2.15 -18.29
CA MET A 408 31.46 -1.72 -18.44
C MET A 408 31.83 -0.58 -17.47
N ALA A 409 30.95 0.43 -17.33
CA ALA A 409 31.16 1.52 -16.38
C ALA A 409 31.21 1.06 -14.92
N ARG A 410 30.40 0.06 -14.55
CA ARG A 410 30.43 -0.55 -13.21
C ARG A 410 31.71 -1.35 -12.95
N LEU A 411 32.22 -2.07 -13.95
CA LEU A 411 33.48 -2.84 -13.84
C LEU A 411 34.71 -1.95 -13.77
N GLN A 412 34.67 -0.73 -14.35
CA GLN A 412 35.76 0.25 -14.25
C GLN A 412 35.81 0.99 -12.92
N ASN A 413 34.68 1.02 -12.17
CA ASN A 413 34.57 1.70 -10.89
C ASN A 413 34.60 0.73 -9.68
N ALA A 414 34.77 -0.56 -9.89
CA ALA A 414 34.91 -1.61 -8.89
C ALA A 414 36.38 -2.02 -8.72
#